data_e9c499d1a2d6d05811585b81354ce1c2
#
_entry.id   e9c499d1a2d6d05811585b81354ce1c2
#
_cell.length_a   1.000
_cell.length_b   1.000
_cell.length_c   1.000
_cell.angle_alpha   90.00
_cell.angle_beta   90.00
_cell.angle_gamma   90.00
#
_symmetry.space_group_name_H-M   'P 1'
#
loop_
_entity.id
_entity.type
_entity.pdbx_description
1 polymer ?
#
loop_
_entity_poly.entity_id
_entity_poly.type
_entity_poly.pdbx_seq_one_letter_code
_entity_poly.pdbx_strand_id
1 'polypeptide(L)'
;GYISHSILTPYLWSKMFNLSISDLWLQETLILTITMTLTGIISISYWDKFFLDQMDYINLISLPVRARQLFAAKFFSLLIFIVIISTILNIFSTLIFAFYPGNLHNFNVFEGALAHYLSNLLGSLFVFFAVAFIQSLLMILFKRKIFKKVSAFFQFTLLLGFLSVFVWFPMLYNSLPSLKDKTSHFMDYYPPLWFTGIYNHMIGSIDPILEKNCAIAIIAVFLSVVLYLLAVPVSLRQYLKNSAVSQKRIKYIPLFNYLK
;
A
#
# COMPACT_ATOMS: atom_id res chain seq x y z
N GLY A 1 10.59 -35.35 23.68
CA GLY A 1 9.77 -34.44 22.85
C GLY A 1 10.33 -33.04 22.70
N TYR A 2 11.10 -32.50 23.65
CA TYR A 2 11.60 -31.10 23.61
C TYR A 2 12.82 -30.91 22.67
N ILE A 3 13.66 -31.91 22.52
CA ILE A 3 14.89 -31.86 21.69
C ILE A 3 14.54 -31.87 20.18
N SER A 4 13.44 -32.49 19.79
CA SER A 4 13.05 -32.51 18.38
C SER A 4 12.51 -31.17 17.85
N HIS A 5 11.84 -30.39 18.69
CA HIS A 5 11.29 -29.09 18.28
C HIS A 5 12.34 -27.97 18.23
N SER A 6 13.34 -27.99 19.12
CA SER A 6 14.38 -26.95 19.16
C SER A 6 15.45 -27.09 18.07
N ILE A 7 15.64 -28.29 17.52
CA ILE A 7 16.65 -28.56 16.50
C ILE A 7 16.04 -28.79 15.11
N LEU A 8 14.88 -29.43 15.03
CA LEU A 8 14.25 -29.74 13.75
C LEU A 8 13.61 -28.53 13.07
N THR A 9 13.02 -27.62 13.84
CA THR A 9 12.43 -26.40 13.25
C THR A 9 13.47 -25.48 12.63
N PRO A 10 14.57 -25.06 13.30
CA PRO A 10 15.60 -24.25 12.65
C PRO A 10 16.29 -24.99 11.50
N TYR A 11 16.53 -26.30 11.63
CA TYR A 11 17.14 -27.11 10.59
C TYR A 11 16.25 -27.29 9.37
N LEU A 12 14.95 -27.53 9.54
CA LEU A 12 13.98 -27.59 8.45
C LEU A 12 13.79 -26.23 7.78
N TRP A 13 13.78 -25.17 8.56
CA TRP A 13 13.73 -23.80 8.04
C TRP A 13 15.01 -23.41 7.30
N SER A 14 16.20 -23.73 7.81
CA SER A 14 17.47 -23.49 7.12
C SER A 14 17.63 -24.33 5.85
N LYS A 15 17.07 -25.53 5.82
CA LYS A 15 17.11 -26.41 4.66
C LYS A 15 16.02 -26.10 3.63
N MET A 16 14.86 -25.65 4.07
CA MET A 16 13.78 -25.17 3.19
C MET A 16 14.11 -23.82 2.53
N PHE A 17 14.91 -23.03 3.22
CA PHE A 17 15.33 -21.72 2.75
C PHE A 17 16.86 -21.66 2.78
N ASN A 18 17.65 -22.48 2.29
CA ASN A 18 19.12 -22.56 2.14
C ASN A 18 19.80 -21.14 2.24
N LEU A 19 19.55 -20.44 3.38
CA LEU A 19 19.66 -19.01 3.51
C LEU A 19 21.08 -18.64 3.94
N SER A 20 21.82 -18.10 3.02
CA SER A 20 23.00 -17.31 3.35
C SER A 20 22.59 -15.87 3.73
N ILE A 21 23.42 -15.20 4.52
CA ILE A 21 23.23 -13.78 4.90
C ILE A 21 23.15 -12.88 3.67
N SER A 22 23.83 -13.26 2.59
CA SER A 22 23.77 -12.58 1.29
C SER A 22 22.36 -12.54 0.68
N ASP A 23 21.42 -13.37 1.16
CA ASP A 23 20.11 -13.54 0.56
C ASP A 23 18.97 -12.89 1.37
N LEU A 24 19.27 -12.27 2.52
CA LEU A 24 18.25 -11.58 3.36
C LEU A 24 17.50 -10.49 2.58
N TRP A 25 18.21 -9.73 1.76
CA TRP A 25 17.58 -8.71 0.92
C TRP A 25 16.58 -9.31 -0.08
N LEU A 26 16.86 -10.52 -0.59
CA LEU A 26 15.98 -11.23 -1.52
C LEU A 26 14.67 -11.60 -0.83
N GLN A 27 14.77 -12.18 0.36
CA GLN A 27 13.59 -12.61 1.13
C GLN A 27 12.75 -11.43 1.57
N GLU A 28 13.40 -10.36 2.06
CA GLU A 28 12.73 -9.11 2.37
C GLU A 28 11.99 -8.55 1.15
N THR A 29 12.62 -8.55 -0.02
CA THR A 29 11.99 -8.12 -1.27
C THR A 29 10.77 -8.96 -1.64
N LEU A 30 10.84 -10.28 -1.45
CA LEU A 30 9.73 -11.18 -1.75
C LEU A 30 8.55 -10.97 -0.79
N ILE A 31 8.82 -10.81 0.51
CA ILE A 31 7.78 -10.52 1.51
C ILE A 31 7.16 -9.15 1.23
N LEU A 32 7.97 -8.14 0.95
CA LEU A 32 7.49 -6.82 0.54
C LEU A 32 6.61 -6.90 -0.71
N THR A 33 6.99 -7.72 -1.69
CA THR A 33 6.19 -7.94 -2.90
C THR A 33 4.80 -8.48 -2.54
N ILE A 34 4.73 -9.50 -1.69
CA ILE A 34 3.46 -10.09 -1.24
C ILE A 34 2.66 -9.06 -0.43
N THR A 35 3.28 -8.40 0.53
CA THR A 35 2.61 -7.42 1.41
C THR A 35 2.05 -6.25 0.62
N MET A 36 2.85 -5.67 -0.29
CA MET A 36 2.41 -4.56 -1.14
C MET A 36 1.30 -4.99 -2.10
N THR A 37 1.36 -6.21 -2.64
CA THR A 37 0.33 -6.79 -3.50
C THR A 37 -0.98 -6.98 -2.75
N LEU A 38 -0.94 -7.60 -1.56
CA LEU A 38 -2.13 -7.79 -0.72
C LEU A 38 -2.72 -6.45 -0.28
N THR A 39 -1.88 -5.51 0.12
CA THR A 39 -2.32 -4.14 0.46
C THR A 39 -2.98 -3.45 -0.75
N GLY A 40 -2.45 -3.64 -1.95
CA GLY A 40 -3.04 -3.14 -3.19
C GLY A 40 -4.43 -3.72 -3.44
N ILE A 41 -4.60 -5.03 -3.32
CA ILE A 41 -5.89 -5.72 -3.46
C ILE A 41 -6.90 -5.21 -2.42
N ILE A 42 -6.48 -5.10 -1.15
CA ILE A 42 -7.33 -4.56 -0.08
C ILE A 42 -7.71 -3.11 -0.39
N SER A 43 -6.76 -2.27 -0.81
CA SER A 43 -7.02 -0.87 -1.19
C SER A 43 -8.06 -0.76 -2.31
N ILE A 44 -7.97 -1.61 -3.32
CA ILE A 44 -8.95 -1.67 -4.41
C ILE A 44 -10.32 -2.14 -3.90
N SER A 45 -10.36 -3.08 -2.96
CA SER A 45 -11.62 -3.53 -2.36
C SER A 45 -12.32 -2.43 -1.56
N TYR A 46 -11.55 -1.50 -1.01
CA TYR A 46 -12.04 -0.31 -0.30
C TYR A 46 -12.16 0.93 -1.19
N TRP A 47 -12.06 0.79 -2.51
CA TRP A 47 -12.06 1.87 -3.49
C TRP A 47 -13.16 2.90 -3.25
N ASP A 48 -14.41 2.46 -3.10
CA ASP A 48 -15.55 3.35 -2.90
C ASP A 48 -15.58 4.03 -1.52
N LYS A 49 -14.79 3.54 -0.56
CA LYS A 49 -14.72 4.06 0.81
C LYS A 49 -13.69 5.17 1.01
N PHE A 50 -12.84 5.46 0.03
CA PHE A 50 -11.86 6.55 0.14
C PHE A 50 -12.52 7.92 0.21
N PHE A 51 -13.72 8.07 -0.35
CA PHE A 51 -14.50 9.31 -0.29
C PHE A 51 -15.68 9.18 0.65
N LEU A 52 -16.13 10.35 1.13
CA LEU A 52 -17.41 10.46 1.83
C LEU A 52 -18.53 10.13 0.86
N ASP A 53 -19.38 9.19 1.22
CA ASP A 53 -20.59 8.92 0.46
C ASP A 53 -21.51 10.18 0.48
N GLN A 54 -22.36 10.32 -0.54
CA GLN A 54 -23.26 11.45 -0.63
C GLN A 54 -24.19 11.54 0.56
N MET A 55 -24.66 10.39 1.08
CA MET A 55 -25.52 10.33 2.28
C MET A 55 -24.75 10.74 3.53
N ASP A 56 -23.53 10.27 3.71
CA ASP A 56 -22.67 10.68 4.83
C ASP A 56 -22.42 12.19 4.82
N TYR A 57 -22.15 12.75 3.63
CA TYR A 57 -21.94 14.19 3.49
C TYR A 57 -23.18 15.01 3.86
N ILE A 58 -24.39 14.59 3.42
CA ILE A 58 -25.64 15.27 3.73
C ILE A 58 -25.91 15.22 5.23
N ASN A 59 -25.69 14.08 5.86
CA ASN A 59 -25.87 13.88 7.29
C ASN A 59 -24.88 14.72 8.12
N LEU A 60 -23.63 14.78 7.67
CA LEU A 60 -22.57 15.51 8.37
C LEU A 60 -22.63 17.02 8.17
N ILE A 61 -23.16 17.51 7.05
CA ILE A 61 -23.27 18.95 6.78
C ILE A 61 -24.33 19.63 7.68
N SER A 62 -25.26 18.88 8.26
CA SER A 62 -26.21 19.36 9.25
C SER A 62 -25.58 19.64 10.63
N LEU A 63 -24.38 19.09 10.88
CA LEU A 63 -23.61 19.29 12.09
C LEU A 63 -22.74 20.57 11.99
N PRO A 64 -22.45 21.26 13.12
CA PRO A 64 -21.60 22.45 13.13
C PRO A 64 -20.10 22.08 12.97
N VAL A 65 -19.77 21.27 11.94
CA VAL A 65 -18.43 20.75 11.69
C VAL A 65 -17.84 21.40 10.44
N ARG A 66 -16.60 21.88 10.52
CA ARG A 66 -15.92 22.48 9.39
C ARG A 66 -15.48 21.40 8.40
N ALA A 67 -15.55 21.66 7.10
CA ALA A 67 -15.10 20.71 6.05
C ALA A 67 -13.67 20.21 6.25
N ARG A 68 -12.77 21.03 6.81
CA ARG A 68 -11.40 20.61 7.16
C ARG A 68 -11.36 19.53 8.23
N GLN A 69 -12.24 19.57 9.21
CA GLN A 69 -12.32 18.58 10.29
C GLN A 69 -12.82 17.24 9.75
N LEU A 70 -13.82 17.25 8.86
CA LEU A 70 -14.30 16.05 8.18
C LEU A 70 -13.20 15.40 7.32
N PHE A 71 -12.46 16.24 6.59
CA PHE A 71 -11.34 15.75 5.80
C PHE A 71 -10.23 15.14 6.68
N ALA A 72 -9.83 15.84 7.74
CA ALA A 72 -8.81 15.34 8.66
C ALA A 72 -9.27 14.02 9.33
N ALA A 73 -10.52 13.96 9.81
CA ALA A 73 -11.06 12.73 10.39
C ALA A 73 -11.02 11.55 9.41
N LYS A 74 -11.38 11.77 8.13
CA LYS A 74 -11.32 10.75 7.10
C LYS A 74 -9.90 10.33 6.81
N PHE A 75 -8.97 11.26 6.68
CA PHE A 75 -7.54 10.97 6.47
C PHE A 75 -6.96 10.12 7.60
N PHE A 76 -7.17 10.52 8.86
CA PHE A 76 -6.68 9.76 10.01
C PHE A 76 -7.34 8.38 10.12
N SER A 77 -8.64 8.28 9.81
CA SER A 77 -9.34 6.99 9.76
C SER A 77 -8.71 6.04 8.74
N LEU A 78 -8.38 6.53 7.54
CA LEU A 78 -7.72 5.74 6.50
C LEU A 78 -6.28 5.38 6.90
N LEU A 79 -5.56 6.30 7.54
CA LEU A 79 -4.20 6.06 8.02
C LEU A 79 -4.19 4.98 9.12
N ILE A 80 -5.09 5.06 10.10
CA ILE A 80 -5.23 4.03 11.14
C ILE A 80 -5.59 2.68 10.51
N PHE A 81 -6.53 2.68 9.56
CA PHE A 81 -6.93 1.48 8.85
C PHE A 81 -5.76 0.78 8.17
N ILE A 82 -4.93 1.52 7.41
CA ILE A 82 -3.80 0.91 6.71
C ILE A 82 -2.70 0.43 7.68
N VAL A 83 -2.46 1.17 8.79
CA VAL A 83 -1.52 0.73 9.82
C VAL A 83 -1.97 -0.60 10.43
N ILE A 84 -3.25 -0.74 10.77
CA ILE A 84 -3.80 -1.99 11.32
C ILE A 84 -3.66 -3.13 10.31
N ILE A 85 -4.06 -2.93 9.06
CA ILE A 85 -3.97 -3.95 8.00
C ILE A 85 -2.51 -4.36 7.78
N SER A 86 -1.59 -3.39 7.65
CA SER A 86 -0.17 -3.67 7.46
C SER A 86 0.40 -4.45 8.65
N THR A 87 0.02 -4.10 9.89
CA THR A 87 0.46 -4.83 11.08
C THR A 87 -0.04 -6.27 11.06
N ILE A 88 -1.32 -6.51 10.74
CA ILE A 88 -1.89 -7.86 10.66
C ILE A 88 -1.18 -8.70 9.60
N LEU A 89 -0.91 -8.13 8.43
CA LEU A 89 -0.24 -8.84 7.34
C LEU A 89 1.21 -9.20 7.68
N ASN A 90 1.89 -8.36 8.47
CA ASN A 90 3.34 -8.50 8.70
C ASN A 90 3.72 -9.03 10.09
N ILE A 91 2.78 -9.28 10.99
CA ILE A 91 3.09 -9.70 12.37
C ILE A 91 3.93 -10.99 12.40
N PHE A 92 3.58 -12.00 11.59
CA PHE A 92 4.30 -13.27 11.55
C PHE A 92 5.68 -13.13 10.88
N SER A 93 5.76 -12.41 9.76
CA SER A 93 7.05 -12.18 9.09
C SER A 93 7.99 -11.35 9.97
N THR A 94 7.48 -10.35 10.68
CA THR A 94 8.26 -9.56 11.64
C THR A 94 8.86 -10.43 12.74
N LEU A 95 8.09 -11.38 13.29
CA LEU A 95 8.62 -12.32 14.29
C LEU A 95 9.72 -13.21 13.68
N ILE A 96 9.56 -13.70 12.46
CA ILE A 96 10.60 -14.50 11.78
C ILE A 96 11.87 -13.67 11.59
N PHE A 97 11.76 -12.44 11.07
CA PHE A 97 12.89 -11.55 10.85
C PHE A 97 13.54 -11.04 12.13
N ALA A 98 12.83 -11.03 13.26
CA ALA A 98 13.39 -10.74 14.58
C ALA A 98 14.41 -11.79 15.03
N PHE A 99 14.12 -13.08 14.80
CA PHE A 99 14.97 -14.17 15.26
C PHE A 99 16.02 -14.64 14.24
N TYR A 100 15.82 -14.29 12.97
CA TYR A 100 16.66 -14.77 11.89
C TYR A 100 18.10 -14.20 11.88
N PRO A 101 18.31 -12.90 12.11
CA PRO A 101 19.65 -12.32 12.17
C PRO A 101 20.46 -12.66 13.41
N GLY A 102 19.86 -13.30 14.43
CA GLY A 102 20.50 -13.61 15.71
C GLY A 102 21.76 -14.49 15.66
N ASN A 103 22.10 -15.03 14.47
CA ASN A 103 23.37 -15.76 14.23
C ASN A 103 24.49 -14.83 13.73
N LEU A 104 24.23 -13.56 13.51
CA LEU A 104 25.20 -12.54 13.14
C LEU A 104 25.76 -11.89 14.41
N HIS A 105 27.05 -11.93 14.61
CA HIS A 105 27.78 -11.58 15.84
C HIS A 105 27.53 -10.19 16.44
N ASN A 106 26.75 -9.30 15.79
CA ASN A 106 26.46 -7.95 16.28
C ASN A 106 25.02 -7.48 15.98
N PHE A 107 24.08 -8.39 15.74
CA PHE A 107 22.73 -8.00 15.34
C PHE A 107 21.76 -8.04 16.53
N ASN A 108 21.07 -6.93 16.77
CA ASN A 108 20.03 -6.86 17.80
C ASN A 108 18.71 -7.36 17.22
N VAL A 109 18.08 -8.36 17.86
CA VAL A 109 16.78 -8.93 17.49
C VAL A 109 15.72 -7.84 17.29
N PHE A 110 15.74 -6.80 18.12
CA PHE A 110 14.82 -5.68 18.04
C PHE A 110 15.03 -4.82 16.79
N GLU A 111 16.27 -4.60 16.39
CA GLU A 111 16.60 -3.81 15.18
C GLU A 111 16.11 -4.51 13.91
N GLY A 112 16.30 -5.84 13.81
CA GLY A 112 15.79 -6.62 12.68
C GLY A 112 14.27 -6.62 12.58
N ALA A 113 13.59 -6.81 13.71
CA ALA A 113 12.14 -6.74 13.77
C ALA A 113 11.63 -5.35 13.36
N LEU A 114 12.25 -4.29 13.88
CA LEU A 114 11.87 -2.91 13.59
C LEU A 114 12.13 -2.55 12.13
N ALA A 115 13.28 -2.93 11.59
CA ALA A 115 13.65 -2.68 10.20
C ALA A 115 12.66 -3.35 9.25
N HIS A 116 12.35 -4.64 9.48
CA HIS A 116 11.36 -5.37 8.69
C HIS A 116 9.96 -4.76 8.78
N TYR A 117 9.50 -4.47 10.00
CA TYR A 117 8.18 -3.88 10.21
C TYR A 117 8.03 -2.52 9.53
N LEU A 118 9.02 -1.62 9.70
CA LEU A 118 8.97 -0.27 9.13
C LEU A 118 9.04 -0.29 7.61
N SER A 119 9.88 -1.13 7.00
CA SER A 119 9.97 -1.24 5.54
C SER A 119 8.65 -1.71 4.94
N ASN A 120 8.01 -2.72 5.53
CA ASN A 120 6.72 -3.24 5.09
C ASN A 120 5.57 -2.26 5.35
N LEU A 121 5.57 -1.56 6.48
CA LEU A 121 4.57 -0.51 6.78
C LEU A 121 4.65 0.63 5.76
N LEU A 122 5.87 1.12 5.46
CA LEU A 122 6.06 2.19 4.49
C LEU A 122 5.70 1.76 3.07
N GLY A 123 6.02 0.51 2.69
CA GLY A 123 5.58 -0.08 1.42
C GLY A 123 4.06 -0.16 1.30
N SER A 124 3.38 -0.56 2.38
CA SER A 124 1.92 -0.60 2.47
C SER A 124 1.30 0.80 2.35
N LEU A 125 1.87 1.79 3.05
CA LEU A 125 1.43 3.19 2.97
C LEU A 125 1.56 3.74 1.55
N PHE A 126 2.70 3.48 0.89
CA PHE A 126 2.94 3.90 -0.48
C PHE A 126 1.85 3.36 -1.43
N VAL A 127 1.62 2.04 -1.44
CA VAL A 127 0.63 1.42 -2.33
C VAL A 127 -0.77 1.95 -2.05
N PHE A 128 -1.15 2.05 -0.77
CA PHE A 128 -2.46 2.53 -0.37
C PHE A 128 -2.73 3.96 -0.85
N PHE A 129 -1.81 4.90 -0.58
CA PHE A 129 -1.97 6.28 -1.00
C PHE A 129 -1.82 6.47 -2.51
N ALA A 130 -1.01 5.65 -3.19
CA ALA A 130 -0.93 5.67 -4.64
C ALA A 130 -2.27 5.24 -5.29
N VAL A 131 -2.90 4.17 -4.79
CA VAL A 131 -4.23 3.73 -5.26
C VAL A 131 -5.30 4.79 -4.97
N ALA A 132 -5.29 5.37 -3.76
CA ALA A 132 -6.23 6.43 -3.38
C ALA A 132 -6.02 7.71 -4.20
N PHE A 133 -4.78 8.05 -4.54
CA PHE A 133 -4.45 9.16 -5.44
C PHE A 133 -4.97 8.92 -6.86
N ILE A 134 -4.76 7.72 -7.42
CA ILE A 134 -5.28 7.36 -8.76
C ILE A 134 -6.80 7.56 -8.80
N GLN A 135 -7.53 7.08 -7.80
CA GLN A 135 -8.96 7.26 -7.72
C GLN A 135 -9.35 8.76 -7.66
N SER A 136 -8.65 9.53 -6.82
CA SER A 136 -8.87 10.98 -6.72
C SER A 136 -8.65 11.69 -8.05
N LEU A 137 -7.60 11.29 -8.78
CA LEU A 137 -7.26 11.81 -10.10
C LEU A 137 -8.37 11.50 -11.13
N LEU A 138 -8.87 10.26 -11.16
CA LEU A 138 -9.98 9.89 -12.03
C LEU A 138 -11.24 10.72 -11.74
N MET A 139 -11.52 11.02 -10.47
CA MET A 139 -12.65 11.86 -10.07
C MET A 139 -12.47 13.32 -10.52
N ILE A 140 -11.23 13.82 -10.57
CA ILE A 140 -10.93 15.16 -11.08
C ILE A 140 -11.08 15.22 -12.60
N LEU A 141 -10.57 14.20 -13.32
CA LEU A 141 -10.49 14.20 -14.77
C LEU A 141 -11.85 13.94 -15.45
N PHE A 142 -12.70 13.12 -14.85
CA PHE A 142 -13.93 12.66 -15.51
C PHE A 142 -15.22 13.20 -14.88
N LYS A 143 -16.18 13.55 -15.73
CA LYS A 143 -17.54 13.90 -15.29
C LYS A 143 -18.21 12.68 -14.66
N ARG A 144 -19.10 12.88 -13.68
CA ARG A 144 -19.76 11.84 -12.87
C ARG A 144 -20.29 10.63 -13.66
N LYS A 145 -20.88 10.83 -14.86
CA LYS A 145 -21.42 9.74 -15.68
C LYS A 145 -20.32 8.84 -16.26
N ILE A 146 -19.21 9.45 -16.70
CA ILE A 146 -18.05 8.76 -17.28
C ILE A 146 -17.19 8.18 -16.18
N PHE A 147 -17.03 8.91 -15.08
CA PHE A 147 -16.24 8.48 -13.92
C PHE A 147 -16.61 7.08 -13.44
N LYS A 148 -17.90 6.75 -13.27
CA LYS A 148 -18.32 5.42 -12.81
C LYS A 148 -17.81 4.29 -13.71
N LYS A 149 -17.88 4.46 -15.04
CA LYS A 149 -17.42 3.45 -16.01
C LYS A 149 -15.89 3.34 -16.02
N VAL A 150 -15.22 4.49 -16.08
CA VAL A 150 -13.75 4.56 -16.13
C VAL A 150 -13.16 4.07 -14.81
N SER A 151 -13.73 4.47 -13.67
CA SER A 151 -13.31 4.01 -12.33
C SER A 151 -13.43 2.50 -12.19
N ALA A 152 -14.54 1.89 -12.63
CA ALA A 152 -14.72 0.44 -12.61
C ALA A 152 -13.69 -0.28 -13.51
N PHE A 153 -13.39 0.28 -14.69
CA PHE A 153 -12.38 -0.26 -15.59
C PHE A 153 -10.98 -0.21 -14.94
N PHE A 154 -10.59 0.93 -14.35
CA PHE A 154 -9.30 1.07 -13.65
C PHE A 154 -9.21 0.14 -12.44
N GLN A 155 -10.29 0.05 -11.64
CA GLN A 155 -10.36 -0.86 -10.50
C GLN A 155 -10.12 -2.31 -10.93
N PHE A 156 -10.78 -2.76 -12.00
CA PHE A 156 -10.60 -4.11 -12.54
C PHE A 156 -9.17 -4.32 -13.09
N THR A 157 -8.64 -3.35 -13.83
CA THR A 157 -7.28 -3.42 -14.40
C THR A 157 -6.21 -3.48 -13.30
N LEU A 158 -6.34 -2.64 -12.26
CA LEU A 158 -5.42 -2.66 -11.12
C LEU A 158 -5.51 -3.97 -10.34
N LEU A 159 -6.73 -4.49 -10.15
CA LEU A 159 -6.93 -5.79 -9.49
C LEU A 159 -6.24 -6.92 -10.27
N LEU A 160 -6.42 -6.97 -11.60
CA LEU A 160 -5.72 -7.94 -12.46
C LEU A 160 -4.21 -7.74 -12.39
N GLY A 161 -3.72 -6.50 -12.37
CA GLY A 161 -2.31 -6.18 -12.23
C GLY A 161 -1.72 -6.74 -10.93
N PHE A 162 -2.38 -6.51 -9.80
CA PHE A 162 -1.92 -7.07 -8.52
C PHE A 162 -2.03 -8.60 -8.48
N LEU A 163 -3.11 -9.19 -9.00
CA LEU A 163 -3.24 -10.65 -9.07
C LEU A 163 -2.18 -11.29 -9.97
N SER A 164 -1.77 -10.62 -11.04
CA SER A 164 -0.72 -11.14 -11.93
C SER A 164 0.63 -11.30 -11.21
N VAL A 165 0.90 -10.52 -10.16
CA VAL A 165 2.13 -10.66 -9.36
C VAL A 165 2.26 -12.07 -8.78
N PHE A 166 1.16 -12.69 -8.32
CA PHE A 166 1.19 -14.07 -7.80
C PHE A 166 1.53 -15.09 -8.89
N VAL A 167 1.08 -14.86 -10.12
CA VAL A 167 1.41 -15.74 -11.27
C VAL A 167 2.90 -15.64 -11.62
N TRP A 168 3.44 -14.42 -11.59
CA TRP A 168 4.85 -14.16 -11.92
C TRP A 168 5.81 -14.36 -10.75
N PHE A 169 5.30 -14.61 -9.53
CA PHE A 169 6.10 -14.73 -8.31
C PHE A 169 7.22 -15.77 -8.39
N PRO A 170 7.02 -17.00 -8.93
CA PRO A 170 8.10 -17.97 -9.07
C PRO A 170 9.21 -17.50 -10.02
N MET A 171 8.84 -16.77 -11.08
CA MET A 171 9.82 -16.19 -12.01
C MET A 171 10.61 -15.05 -11.35
N LEU A 172 9.97 -14.21 -10.56
CA LEU A 172 10.64 -13.17 -9.77
C LEU A 172 11.66 -13.77 -8.81
N TYR A 173 11.28 -14.80 -8.07
CA TYR A 173 12.18 -15.51 -7.15
C TYR A 173 13.47 -15.98 -7.84
N ASN A 174 13.36 -16.58 -9.03
CA ASN A 174 14.49 -17.12 -9.77
C ASN A 174 15.33 -16.04 -10.47
N SER A 175 14.73 -14.91 -10.86
CA SER A 175 15.42 -13.89 -11.65
C SER A 175 16.04 -12.77 -10.83
N LEU A 176 15.51 -12.42 -9.64
CA LEU A 176 16.01 -11.33 -8.82
C LEU A 176 17.52 -11.41 -8.50
N PRO A 177 18.10 -12.56 -8.11
CA PRO A 177 19.53 -12.67 -7.84
C PRO A 177 20.38 -12.30 -9.08
N SER A 178 20.02 -12.85 -10.24
CA SER A 178 20.74 -12.58 -11.49
C SER A 178 20.59 -11.15 -12.01
N LEU A 179 19.51 -10.47 -11.65
CA LEU A 179 19.29 -9.06 -11.99
C LEU A 179 20.16 -8.14 -11.14
N LYS A 180 20.40 -8.47 -9.87
CA LYS A 180 21.30 -7.72 -9.00
C LYS A 180 22.74 -7.76 -9.54
N ASP A 181 23.21 -8.93 -9.92
CA ASP A 181 24.58 -9.12 -10.46
C ASP A 181 24.82 -8.36 -11.78
N LYS A 182 23.76 -8.20 -12.58
CA LYS A 182 23.82 -7.53 -13.89
C LYS A 182 23.65 -6.00 -13.83
N THR A 183 23.56 -5.39 -12.65
CA THR A 183 23.26 -3.95 -12.50
C THR A 183 22.10 -3.49 -13.38
N SER A 184 21.06 -4.28 -13.42
CA SER A 184 19.92 -4.09 -14.31
C SER A 184 19.12 -2.84 -13.90
N HIS A 185 18.81 -1.96 -14.85
CA HIS A 185 17.88 -0.84 -14.63
C HIS A 185 16.51 -1.25 -14.11
N PHE A 186 16.10 -2.51 -14.26
CA PHE A 186 14.88 -3.06 -13.66
C PHE A 186 14.83 -2.88 -12.14
N MET A 187 15.99 -2.96 -11.47
CA MET A 187 16.10 -2.76 -10.02
C MET A 187 15.64 -1.37 -9.56
N ASP A 188 15.84 -0.34 -10.40
CA ASP A 188 15.44 1.03 -10.11
C ASP A 188 13.91 1.23 -10.22
N TYR A 189 13.23 0.39 -11.01
CA TYR A 189 11.79 0.54 -11.29
C TYR A 189 10.89 -0.42 -10.50
N TYR A 190 11.46 -1.33 -9.71
CA TYR A 190 10.70 -2.32 -8.95
C TYR A 190 10.41 -1.82 -7.52
N PRO A 191 9.18 -1.35 -7.21
CA PRO A 191 8.89 -0.69 -5.94
C PRO A 191 9.24 -1.49 -4.68
N PRO A 192 9.02 -2.83 -4.60
CA PRO A 192 9.44 -3.58 -3.41
C PRO A 192 10.92 -3.45 -3.07
N LEU A 193 11.79 -3.34 -4.09
CA LEU A 193 13.23 -3.13 -3.86
C LEU A 193 13.57 -1.78 -3.26
N TRP A 194 12.76 -0.74 -3.50
CA TRP A 194 12.97 0.55 -2.84
C TRP A 194 12.84 0.40 -1.32
N PHE A 195 11.81 -0.32 -0.87
CA PHE A 195 11.56 -0.53 0.55
C PHE A 195 12.52 -1.55 1.18
N THR A 196 13.02 -2.53 0.40
CA THR A 196 14.15 -3.38 0.82
C THR A 196 15.38 -2.52 1.14
N GLY A 197 15.58 -1.41 0.43
CA GLY A 197 16.63 -0.43 0.72
C GLY A 197 16.52 0.13 2.15
N ILE A 198 15.29 0.41 2.65
CA ILE A 198 15.08 0.87 4.04
C ILE A 198 15.51 -0.19 5.03
N TYR A 199 15.09 -1.45 4.81
CA TYR A 199 15.49 -2.58 5.64
C TYR A 199 17.01 -2.71 5.72
N ASN A 200 17.69 -2.73 4.56
CA ASN A 200 19.15 -2.87 4.51
C ASN A 200 19.89 -1.70 5.16
N HIS A 201 19.41 -0.48 4.98
CA HIS A 201 19.97 0.71 5.63
C HIS A 201 19.88 0.60 7.17
N MET A 202 18.74 0.16 7.69
CA MET A 202 18.52 0.01 9.13
C MET A 202 19.36 -1.11 9.76
N ILE A 203 19.62 -2.19 9.05
CA ILE A 203 20.48 -3.27 9.53
C ILE A 203 21.98 -3.02 9.31
N GLY A 204 22.36 -1.84 8.80
CA GLY A 204 23.75 -1.47 8.57
C GLY A 204 24.44 -2.22 7.43
N SER A 205 23.69 -2.80 6.52
CA SER A 205 24.23 -3.45 5.32
C SER A 205 24.66 -2.39 4.30
N ILE A 206 25.95 -2.37 3.95
CA ILE A 206 26.52 -1.43 2.99
C ILE A 206 26.43 -2.01 1.58
N ASP A 207 25.29 -1.83 0.94
CA ASP A 207 25.10 -2.14 -0.49
C ASP A 207 24.71 -0.86 -1.24
N PRO A 208 25.58 -0.32 -2.12
CA PRO A 208 25.34 0.98 -2.77
C PRO A 208 24.04 1.07 -3.57
N ILE A 209 23.58 -0.07 -4.14
CA ILE A 209 22.34 -0.12 -4.92
C ILE A 209 21.14 0.00 -3.98
N LEU A 210 21.17 -0.71 -2.86
CA LEU A 210 20.08 -0.71 -1.89
C LEU A 210 20.03 0.58 -1.07
N GLU A 211 21.18 1.25 -0.85
CA GLU A 211 21.23 2.56 -0.20
C GLU A 211 20.53 3.63 -1.04
N LYS A 212 20.78 3.68 -2.36
CA LYS A 212 20.05 4.55 -3.29
C LYS A 212 18.53 4.30 -3.23
N ASN A 213 18.12 3.04 -3.15
CA ASN A 213 16.72 2.64 -3.09
C ASN A 213 16.02 3.13 -1.82
N CYS A 214 16.71 3.21 -0.69
CA CYS A 214 16.18 3.77 0.56
C CYS A 214 15.70 5.23 0.35
N ALA A 215 16.51 6.07 -0.30
CA ALA A 215 16.12 7.45 -0.60
C ALA A 215 14.91 7.51 -1.53
N ILE A 216 14.87 6.67 -2.56
CA ILE A 216 13.73 6.57 -3.49
C ILE A 216 12.46 6.17 -2.74
N ALA A 217 12.51 5.20 -1.82
CA ALA A 217 11.37 4.76 -1.01
C ALA A 217 10.78 5.89 -0.18
N ILE A 218 11.62 6.63 0.54
CA ILE A 218 11.19 7.76 1.39
C ILE A 218 10.50 8.84 0.54
N ILE A 219 11.11 9.20 -0.59
CA ILE A 219 10.54 10.17 -1.54
C ILE A 219 9.21 9.66 -2.10
N ALA A 220 9.12 8.39 -2.46
CA ALA A 220 7.91 7.79 -3.03
C ALA A 220 6.73 7.80 -2.04
N VAL A 221 6.97 7.45 -0.77
CA VAL A 221 5.94 7.55 0.30
C VAL A 221 5.51 8.99 0.49
N PHE A 222 6.47 9.91 0.66
CA PHE A 222 6.16 11.33 0.85
C PHE A 222 5.34 11.87 -0.31
N LEU A 223 5.78 11.59 -1.55
CA LEU A 223 5.09 12.06 -2.76
C LEU A 223 3.68 11.48 -2.87
N SER A 224 3.48 10.18 -2.60
CA SER A 224 2.16 9.55 -2.66
C SER A 224 1.17 10.16 -1.67
N VAL A 225 1.61 10.44 -0.44
CA VAL A 225 0.79 11.10 0.59
C VAL A 225 0.47 12.54 0.19
N VAL A 226 1.46 13.31 -0.24
CA VAL A 226 1.26 14.72 -0.66
C VAL A 226 0.32 14.80 -1.85
N LEU A 227 0.51 13.99 -2.88
CA LEU A 227 -0.37 13.96 -4.06
C LEU A 227 -1.80 13.60 -3.67
N TYR A 228 -2.00 12.62 -2.78
CA TYR A 228 -3.32 12.29 -2.24
C TYR A 228 -3.94 13.49 -1.50
N LEU A 229 -3.20 14.11 -0.57
CA LEU A 229 -3.69 15.25 0.21
C LEU A 229 -4.06 16.47 -0.66
N LEU A 230 -3.36 16.67 -1.77
CA LEU A 230 -3.67 17.74 -2.73
C LEU A 230 -4.88 17.39 -3.62
N ALA A 231 -4.99 16.14 -4.03
CA ALA A 231 -6.04 15.69 -4.96
C ALA A 231 -7.43 15.59 -4.29
N VAL A 232 -7.51 15.14 -3.05
CA VAL A 232 -8.80 14.87 -2.37
C VAL A 232 -9.67 16.11 -2.20
N PRO A 233 -9.19 17.28 -1.74
CA PRO A 233 -10.04 18.47 -1.62
C PRO A 233 -10.60 18.93 -2.97
N VAL A 234 -9.81 18.79 -4.04
CA VAL A 234 -10.22 19.16 -5.41
C VAL A 234 -11.28 18.18 -5.92
N SER A 235 -11.05 16.89 -5.78
CA SER A 235 -11.98 15.84 -6.21
C SER A 235 -13.32 15.93 -5.48
N LEU A 236 -13.30 16.19 -4.16
CA LEU A 236 -14.51 16.34 -3.35
C LEU A 236 -15.33 17.56 -3.78
N ARG A 237 -14.68 18.72 -3.98
CA ARG A 237 -15.37 19.93 -4.48
C ARG A 237 -16.07 19.67 -5.82
N GLN A 238 -15.39 19.01 -6.74
CA GLN A 238 -15.93 18.68 -8.06
C GLN A 238 -17.10 17.69 -7.97
N TYR A 239 -16.99 16.68 -7.11
CA TYR A 239 -18.06 15.71 -6.86
C TYR A 239 -19.32 16.39 -6.31
N LEU A 240 -19.18 17.28 -5.32
CA LEU A 240 -20.28 18.03 -4.72
C LEU A 240 -20.94 18.99 -5.70
N LYS A 241 -20.14 19.73 -6.48
CA LYS A 241 -20.65 20.62 -7.53
C LYS A 241 -21.52 19.87 -8.55
N ASN A 242 -21.05 18.72 -8.98
CA ASN A 242 -21.78 17.87 -9.94
C ASN A 242 -23.05 17.24 -9.33
N SER A 243 -23.07 16.99 -8.02
CA SER A 243 -24.24 16.47 -7.29
C SER A 243 -25.31 17.54 -7.10
N ALA A 244 -24.93 18.75 -6.76
CA ALA A 244 -25.86 19.89 -6.60
C ALA A 244 -26.60 20.23 -7.93
N VAL A 245 -25.89 20.14 -9.06
CA VAL A 245 -26.51 20.33 -10.39
C VAL A 245 -27.53 19.24 -10.69
N SER A 246 -27.26 17.99 -10.28
CA SER A 246 -28.18 16.87 -10.46
C SER A 246 -29.46 17.04 -9.62
N GLN A 247 -29.36 17.53 -8.38
CA GLN A 247 -30.52 17.80 -7.51
C GLN A 247 -31.40 18.92 -8.04
N LYS A 248 -30.83 20.00 -8.60
CA LYS A 248 -31.61 21.06 -9.26
C LYS A 248 -32.42 20.53 -10.44
N ARG A 249 -31.92 19.59 -11.22
CA ARG A 249 -32.67 18.96 -12.32
C ARG A 249 -33.81 18.07 -11.82
N ILE A 250 -33.68 17.39 -10.68
CA ILE A 250 -34.74 16.55 -10.11
C ILE A 250 -35.89 17.40 -9.56
N LYS A 251 -35.61 18.60 -9.00
CA LYS A 251 -36.65 19.57 -8.54
C LYS A 251 -37.51 20.14 -9.69
N TYR A 252 -37.08 20.01 -10.94
CA TYR A 252 -37.83 20.49 -12.14
C TYR A 252 -38.61 19.41 -12.87
N ILE A 253 -38.69 18.18 -12.34
CA ILE A 253 -39.63 17.16 -12.86
C ILE A 253 -40.96 17.44 -12.17
N PRO A 254 -42.03 17.91 -12.87
CA PRO A 254 -43.33 18.21 -12.28
C PRO A 254 -44.12 16.93 -12.01
N LEU A 255 -43.60 16.09 -11.11
CA LEU A 255 -44.27 14.83 -10.71
C LEU A 255 -45.34 15.09 -9.64
N PHE A 256 -45.46 16.34 -9.13
CA PHE A 256 -46.43 16.72 -8.09
C PHE A 256 -47.74 17.28 -8.64
N ASN A 257 -47.94 17.38 -9.96
CA ASN A 257 -49.20 17.85 -10.54
C ASN A 257 -50.23 16.75 -10.82
N TYR A 258 -49.95 15.50 -10.51
CA TYR A 258 -50.87 14.39 -10.74
C TYR A 258 -51.52 13.83 -9.46
N LEU A 259 -51.34 14.51 -8.32
CA LEU A 259 -51.99 14.15 -7.04
C LEU A 259 -52.83 15.32 -6.53
N LYS A 260 -53.72 15.85 -7.38
CA LYS A 260 -54.91 16.61 -6.97
C LYS A 260 -56.14 15.94 -7.50
#